data_fd1c970016d019ed0accbe555a7e7262
#
_entry.id   fd1c970016d019ed0accbe555a7e7262
#
_cell.length_a   1.000
_cell.length_b   1.000
_cell.length_c   1.000
_cell.angle_alpha   90.00
_cell.angle_beta   90.00
_cell.angle_gamma   90.00
#
_symmetry.space_group_name_H-M   'P 1'
#
loop_
_entity.id
_entity.type
_entity.pdbx_description
1 polymer ?
#
loop_
_entity_poly.entity_id
_entity_poly.type
_entity_poly.pdbx_seq_one_letter_code
_entity_poly.pdbx_strand_id
1 'polypeptide(L)'
;MKFFIAIFLVFSVLFSSDDYELPEEFDKQTYEVGENIFEQKCTSCHVKFIDMNKVVRNFFHEDNKMNLKAPTANQISFRLKQQIGDKSDIEFHLYETADYLKSYVLAPDRSKSICLEGVIKYFNGMPSMRGVVTEEEIESLNHFLYFLEGFNGINEYFHDETLF
;
A
#
# COMPACT_ATOMS: atom_id res chain seq x y z
N MET A 1 -46.38 -48.61 24.46
CA MET A 1 -46.03 -47.19 24.34
C MET A 1 -44.52 -47.05 24.30
N LYS A 2 -43.96 -46.79 23.12
CA LYS A 2 -42.48 -46.59 22.96
C LYS A 2 -42.25 -45.09 22.80
N PHE A 3 -41.63 -44.45 23.78
CA PHE A 3 -41.19 -43.06 23.71
C PHE A 3 -39.92 -42.95 22.88
N PHE A 4 -40.02 -42.31 21.72
CA PHE A 4 -38.84 -41.86 20.95
C PHE A 4 -38.37 -40.51 21.50
N ILE A 5 -37.22 -40.51 22.16
CA ILE A 5 -36.53 -39.28 22.55
C ILE A 5 -35.72 -38.84 21.33
N ALA A 6 -36.14 -37.78 20.65
CA ALA A 6 -35.38 -37.13 19.60
C ALA A 6 -34.33 -36.22 20.26
N ILE A 7 -33.08 -36.62 20.18
CA ILE A 7 -31.94 -35.79 20.62
C ILE A 7 -31.63 -34.79 19.49
N PHE A 8 -32.04 -33.53 19.67
CA PHE A 8 -31.59 -32.43 18.80
C PHE A 8 -30.15 -32.06 19.16
N LEU A 9 -29.20 -32.56 18.36
CA LEU A 9 -27.82 -32.07 18.38
C LEU A 9 -27.81 -30.67 17.75
N VAL A 10 -27.79 -29.63 18.59
CA VAL A 10 -27.51 -28.26 18.15
C VAL A 10 -26.02 -28.17 17.81
N PHE A 11 -25.73 -28.23 16.52
CA PHE A 11 -24.38 -27.99 16.02
C PHE A 11 -24.14 -26.47 16.08
N SER A 12 -23.58 -25.98 17.17
CA SER A 12 -23.10 -24.60 17.28
C SER A 12 -21.89 -24.45 16.37
N VAL A 13 -22.14 -23.95 15.15
CA VAL A 13 -21.05 -23.48 14.28
C VAL A 13 -20.48 -22.24 14.94
N LEU A 14 -19.34 -22.39 15.60
CA LEU A 14 -18.50 -21.27 16.01
C LEU A 14 -17.96 -20.64 14.74
N PHE A 15 -18.62 -19.58 14.28
CA PHE A 15 -17.99 -18.66 13.34
C PHE A 15 -16.84 -18.00 14.10
N SER A 16 -15.64 -18.52 13.88
CA SER A 16 -14.43 -17.79 14.19
C SER A 16 -14.42 -16.62 13.20
N SER A 17 -14.79 -15.43 13.64
CA SER A 17 -14.39 -14.22 12.95
C SER A 17 -12.85 -14.23 13.04
N ASP A 18 -12.16 -14.35 11.92
CA ASP A 18 -10.75 -14.03 11.85
C ASP A 18 -10.66 -12.52 12.13
N ASP A 19 -10.59 -12.15 13.41
CA ASP A 19 -10.23 -10.81 13.82
C ASP A 19 -8.79 -10.60 13.35
N TYR A 20 -8.63 -9.87 12.23
CA TYR A 20 -7.32 -9.45 11.75
C TYR A 20 -6.73 -8.50 12.78
N GLU A 21 -5.83 -9.02 13.59
CA GLU A 21 -5.11 -8.26 14.61
C GLU A 21 -4.09 -7.38 13.90
N LEU A 22 -4.25 -6.06 14.04
CA LEU A 22 -3.29 -5.10 13.49
C LEU A 22 -1.94 -5.29 14.20
N PRO A 23 -0.82 -5.12 13.50
CA PRO A 23 0.50 -5.16 14.12
C PRO A 23 0.61 -4.17 15.29
N GLU A 24 1.45 -4.50 16.29
CA GLU A 24 1.68 -3.66 17.47
C GLU A 24 2.20 -2.26 17.07
N GLU A 25 2.93 -2.18 15.99
CA GLU A 25 3.51 -0.95 15.45
C GLU A 25 2.47 -0.04 14.77
N PHE A 26 1.23 -0.52 14.57
CA PHE A 26 0.17 0.30 13.97
C PHE A 26 -0.35 1.33 14.97
N ASP A 27 -0.07 2.60 14.71
CA ASP A 27 -0.68 3.73 15.42
C ASP A 27 -1.77 4.38 14.57
N LYS A 28 -3.00 4.25 15.02
CA LYS A 28 -4.18 4.76 14.31
C LYS A 28 -4.14 6.29 14.14
N GLN A 29 -3.66 7.02 15.14
CA GLN A 29 -3.63 8.47 15.09
C GLN A 29 -2.62 8.94 14.04
N THR A 30 -1.43 8.38 14.04
CA THR A 30 -0.39 8.66 13.05
C THR A 30 -0.84 8.29 11.65
N TYR A 31 -1.54 7.16 11.49
CA TYR A 31 -2.14 6.74 10.21
C TYR A 31 -3.13 7.78 9.68
N GLU A 32 -4.09 8.23 10.50
CA GLU A 32 -5.11 9.22 10.12
C GLU A 32 -4.48 10.58 9.78
N VAL A 33 -3.43 11.00 10.49
CA VAL A 33 -2.65 12.20 10.17
C VAL A 33 -1.97 12.05 8.81
N GLY A 34 -1.31 10.91 8.56
CA GLY A 34 -0.65 10.65 7.28
C GLY A 34 -1.62 10.59 6.11
N GLU A 35 -2.79 9.96 6.30
CA GLU A 35 -3.87 9.95 5.31
C GLU A 35 -4.33 11.36 4.96
N ASN A 36 -4.53 12.21 5.95
CA ASN A 36 -4.95 13.60 5.78
C ASN A 36 -3.91 14.42 5.01
N ILE A 37 -2.61 14.22 5.32
CA ILE A 37 -1.51 14.84 4.59
C ILE A 37 -1.50 14.38 3.12
N PHE A 38 -1.70 13.09 2.88
CA PHE A 38 -1.80 12.54 1.54
C PHE A 38 -2.97 13.18 0.76
N GLU A 39 -4.13 13.28 1.38
CA GLU A 39 -5.31 13.87 0.74
C GLU A 39 -5.12 15.35 0.39
N GLN A 40 -4.48 16.11 1.27
CA GLN A 40 -4.28 17.55 1.05
C GLN A 40 -3.16 17.86 0.07
N LYS A 41 -2.07 17.09 0.08
CA LYS A 41 -0.83 17.47 -0.60
C LYS A 41 -0.46 16.56 -1.79
N CYS A 42 -1.01 15.35 -1.88
CA CYS A 42 -0.58 14.34 -2.86
C CYS A 42 -1.65 14.00 -3.92
N THR A 43 -2.93 14.15 -3.60
CA THR A 43 -4.04 13.70 -4.48
C THR A 43 -4.18 14.47 -5.77
N SER A 44 -3.52 15.62 -5.93
CA SER A 44 -3.46 16.33 -7.22
C SER A 44 -2.81 15.49 -8.33
N CYS A 45 -1.96 14.53 -7.96
CA CYS A 45 -1.26 13.61 -8.87
C CYS A 45 -1.53 12.14 -8.54
N HIS A 46 -1.53 11.76 -7.26
CA HIS A 46 -1.64 10.39 -6.80
C HIS A 46 -3.08 10.01 -6.46
N VAL A 47 -3.62 9.00 -7.11
CA VAL A 47 -4.88 8.38 -6.69
C VAL A 47 -4.59 7.49 -5.48
N LYS A 48 -5.44 7.55 -4.45
CA LYS A 48 -5.25 6.78 -3.21
C LYS A 48 -5.27 5.28 -3.45
N PHE A 49 -6.32 4.81 -4.12
CA PHE A 49 -6.52 3.38 -4.33
C PHE A 49 -7.13 3.08 -5.70
N ILE A 50 -6.55 2.11 -6.40
CA ILE A 50 -7.13 1.45 -7.56
C ILE A 50 -6.82 -0.04 -7.42
N ASP A 51 -7.80 -0.88 -7.75
CA ASP A 51 -7.60 -2.33 -7.81
C ASP A 51 -6.37 -2.68 -8.65
N MET A 52 -5.48 -3.53 -8.11
CA MET A 52 -4.17 -3.77 -8.72
C MET A 52 -4.25 -4.44 -10.08
N ASN A 53 -5.26 -5.28 -10.32
CA ASN A 53 -5.44 -5.89 -11.64
C ASN A 53 -5.76 -4.83 -12.69
N LYS A 54 -6.55 -3.80 -12.28
CA LYS A 54 -6.85 -2.66 -13.15
C LYS A 54 -5.60 -1.83 -13.39
N VAL A 55 -4.77 -1.64 -12.36
CA VAL A 55 -3.50 -0.90 -12.46
C VAL A 55 -2.52 -1.62 -13.38
N VAL A 56 -2.33 -2.93 -13.20
CA VAL A 56 -1.46 -3.75 -14.06
C VAL A 56 -1.94 -3.68 -15.51
N ARG A 57 -3.24 -3.92 -15.73
CA ARG A 57 -3.81 -3.83 -17.08
C ARG A 57 -3.59 -2.45 -17.70
N ASN A 58 -3.83 -1.38 -16.93
CA ASN A 58 -3.69 0.00 -17.41
C ASN A 58 -2.27 0.30 -17.93
N PHE A 59 -1.23 -0.13 -17.20
CA PHE A 59 0.15 0.20 -17.57
C PHE A 59 0.78 -0.77 -18.55
N PHE A 60 0.45 -2.05 -18.47
CA PHE A 60 1.12 -3.07 -19.28
C PHE A 60 0.35 -3.50 -20.53
N HIS A 61 -0.97 -3.24 -20.59
CA HIS A 61 -1.81 -3.66 -21.70
C HIS A 61 -2.61 -2.53 -22.36
N GLU A 62 -2.81 -1.40 -21.69
CA GLU A 62 -3.71 -0.33 -22.16
C GLU A 62 -3.02 1.04 -22.31
N ASP A 63 -1.67 1.07 -22.24
CA ASP A 63 -0.87 2.28 -22.48
C ASP A 63 -1.30 3.49 -21.63
N ASN A 64 -1.55 3.27 -20.33
CA ASN A 64 -2.06 4.26 -19.39
C ASN A 64 -3.38 4.91 -19.80
N LYS A 65 -4.32 4.13 -20.33
CA LYS A 65 -5.65 4.60 -20.75
C LYS A 65 -6.42 5.36 -19.68
N MET A 66 -6.18 5.03 -18.39
CA MET A 66 -6.78 5.76 -17.27
C MET A 66 -6.18 7.16 -17.07
N ASN A 67 -5.16 7.51 -17.83
CA ASN A 67 -4.47 8.81 -17.78
C ASN A 67 -4.01 9.17 -16.35
N LEU A 68 -3.46 8.19 -15.65
CA LEU A 68 -2.87 8.40 -14.32
C LEU A 68 -1.64 9.30 -14.45
N LYS A 69 -1.50 10.25 -13.54
CA LYS A 69 -0.41 11.23 -13.52
C LYS A 69 0.79 10.76 -12.70
N ALA A 70 0.57 9.80 -11.81
CA ALA A 70 1.56 9.25 -10.88
C ALA A 70 1.15 7.83 -10.45
N PRO A 71 2.04 7.03 -9.84
CA PRO A 71 1.66 5.78 -9.19
C PRO A 71 0.58 5.99 -8.15
N THR A 72 -0.34 5.04 -7.98
CA THR A 72 -1.34 5.12 -6.91
C THR A 72 -0.70 4.88 -5.54
N ALA A 73 -1.34 5.37 -4.45
CA ALA A 73 -0.77 5.19 -3.11
C ALA A 73 -0.61 3.70 -2.74
N ASN A 74 -1.57 2.86 -3.13
CA ASN A 74 -1.43 1.41 -2.89
C ASN A 74 -0.30 0.76 -3.72
N GLN A 75 0.04 1.25 -4.92
CA GLN A 75 1.26 0.82 -5.63
C GLN A 75 2.52 1.24 -4.87
N ILE A 76 2.56 2.49 -4.39
CA ILE A 76 3.69 2.98 -3.59
C ILE A 76 3.83 2.15 -2.32
N SER A 77 2.76 1.93 -1.58
CA SER A 77 2.70 1.07 -0.39
C SER A 77 3.35 -0.30 -0.64
N PHE A 78 2.92 -0.96 -1.71
CA PHE A 78 3.46 -2.25 -2.08
C PHE A 78 4.97 -2.19 -2.38
N ARG A 79 5.38 -1.24 -3.20
CA ARG A 79 6.78 -1.13 -3.60
C ARG A 79 7.70 -0.76 -2.43
N LEU A 80 7.24 0.11 -1.51
CA LEU A 80 7.96 0.40 -0.27
C LEU A 80 8.23 -0.89 0.51
N LYS A 81 7.17 -1.66 0.75
CA LYS A 81 7.29 -2.93 1.50
C LYS A 81 8.10 -4.01 0.78
N GLN A 82 8.24 -3.95 -0.54
CA GLN A 82 8.99 -4.95 -1.30
C GLN A 82 10.44 -4.59 -1.56
N GLN A 83 10.74 -3.31 -1.78
CA GLN A 83 12.02 -2.88 -2.35
C GLN A 83 12.94 -2.18 -1.35
N ILE A 84 12.42 -1.77 -0.20
CA ILE A 84 13.19 -1.07 0.82
C ILE A 84 13.46 -2.02 1.97
N GLY A 85 14.66 -1.99 2.50
CA GLY A 85 15.08 -2.51 3.78
C GLY A 85 14.82 -3.99 4.08
N ASP A 86 14.97 -4.34 5.35
CA ASP A 86 14.74 -5.68 5.89
C ASP A 86 13.33 -5.77 6.50
N LYS A 87 12.54 -6.71 5.99
CA LYS A 87 11.13 -6.93 6.37
C LYS A 87 10.95 -7.82 7.59
N SER A 88 12.02 -8.34 8.15
CA SER A 88 11.97 -9.26 9.30
C SER A 88 11.61 -8.57 10.61
N ASP A 89 11.77 -7.25 10.67
CA ASP A 89 11.47 -6.40 11.80
C ASP A 89 10.66 -5.19 11.30
N ILE A 90 9.39 -5.10 11.71
CA ILE A 90 8.46 -4.07 11.22
C ILE A 90 8.88 -2.68 11.67
N GLU A 91 9.33 -2.51 12.92
CA GLU A 91 9.76 -1.23 13.46
C GLU A 91 10.97 -0.69 12.68
N PHE A 92 11.97 -1.52 12.48
CA PHE A 92 13.14 -1.15 11.70
C PHE A 92 12.80 -0.87 10.24
N HIS A 93 11.93 -1.67 9.64
CA HIS A 93 11.47 -1.48 8.27
C HIS A 93 10.67 -0.20 8.08
N LEU A 94 9.84 0.19 9.05
CA LEU A 94 9.16 1.50 9.07
C LEU A 94 10.17 2.65 9.06
N TYR A 95 11.25 2.55 9.82
CA TYR A 95 12.32 3.54 9.82
C TYR A 95 13.01 3.65 8.45
N GLU A 96 13.39 2.53 7.84
CA GLU A 96 14.06 2.50 6.54
C GLU A 96 13.16 3.04 5.41
N THR A 97 11.87 2.71 5.44
CA THR A 97 10.90 3.22 4.46
C THR A 97 10.64 4.72 4.65
N ALA A 98 10.66 5.23 5.89
CA ALA A 98 10.56 6.66 6.18
C ALA A 98 11.79 7.44 5.66
N ASP A 99 13.00 6.91 5.86
CA ASP A 99 14.23 7.52 5.35
C ASP A 99 14.25 7.56 3.82
N TYR A 100 13.84 6.46 3.17
CA TYR A 100 13.67 6.44 1.73
C TYR A 100 12.66 7.49 1.25
N LEU A 101 11.47 7.55 1.85
CA LEU A 101 10.44 8.53 1.48
C LEU A 101 10.93 9.96 1.66
N LYS A 102 11.60 10.26 2.77
CA LYS A 102 12.21 11.56 3.02
C LYS A 102 13.19 11.93 1.92
N SER A 103 14.11 11.02 1.59
CA SER A 103 15.08 11.23 0.53
C SER A 103 14.41 11.46 -0.84
N TYR A 104 13.35 10.69 -1.14
CA TYR A 104 12.68 10.77 -2.43
C TYR A 104 11.76 11.99 -2.53
N VAL A 105 10.93 12.25 -1.53
CA VAL A 105 9.91 13.31 -1.55
C VAL A 105 10.56 14.72 -1.55
N LEU A 106 11.65 14.89 -0.80
CA LEU A 106 12.34 16.17 -0.72
C LEU A 106 13.31 16.44 -1.89
N ALA A 107 13.84 15.39 -2.51
CA ALA A 107 14.76 15.49 -3.64
C ALA A 107 14.53 14.33 -4.62
N PRO A 108 13.37 14.33 -5.32
CA PRO A 108 13.00 13.25 -6.21
C PRO A 108 14.00 13.15 -7.38
N ASP A 109 14.38 11.92 -7.65
CA ASP A 109 15.22 11.56 -8.79
C ASP A 109 14.71 10.23 -9.36
N ARG A 110 14.61 10.14 -10.69
CA ARG A 110 14.14 8.94 -11.34
C ARG A 110 14.98 7.70 -11.01
N SER A 111 16.28 7.88 -10.82
CA SER A 111 17.20 6.79 -10.45
C SER A 111 16.93 6.23 -9.06
N LYS A 112 16.28 6.99 -8.18
CA LYS A 112 15.86 6.55 -6.84
C LYS A 112 14.50 5.85 -6.85
N SER A 113 13.76 5.86 -7.97
CA SER A 113 12.41 5.33 -8.01
C SER A 113 12.40 3.81 -7.78
N ILE A 114 11.53 3.37 -6.89
CA ILE A 114 11.26 1.94 -6.64
C ILE A 114 10.13 1.39 -7.53
N CYS A 115 9.51 2.23 -8.35
CA CYS A 115 8.47 1.80 -9.26
C CYS A 115 9.05 1.06 -10.48
N LEU A 116 8.24 0.18 -11.05
CA LEU A 116 8.63 -0.56 -12.25
C LEU A 116 8.82 0.40 -13.44
N GLU A 117 9.82 0.14 -14.28
CA GLU A 117 10.09 0.92 -15.49
C GLU A 117 8.87 1.01 -16.41
N GLY A 118 8.11 -0.09 -16.54
CA GLY A 118 6.86 -0.12 -17.29
C GLY A 118 5.79 0.85 -16.79
N VAL A 119 5.90 1.29 -15.53
CA VAL A 119 4.98 2.25 -14.88
C VAL A 119 5.55 3.67 -14.95
N ILE A 120 6.81 3.86 -14.55
CA ILE A 120 7.40 5.22 -14.47
C ILE A 120 7.62 5.87 -15.83
N LYS A 121 7.68 5.10 -16.92
CA LYS A 121 7.81 5.64 -18.28
C LYS A 121 6.67 6.60 -18.67
N TYR A 122 5.50 6.48 -18.03
CA TYR A 122 4.34 7.34 -18.30
C TYR A 122 4.36 8.67 -17.53
N PHE A 123 5.31 8.87 -16.62
CA PHE A 123 5.31 10.03 -15.73
C PHE A 123 6.51 10.93 -15.98
N ASN A 124 6.31 12.24 -15.83
CA ASN A 124 7.36 13.24 -15.99
C ASN A 124 8.29 13.37 -14.77
N GLY A 125 8.09 12.55 -13.74
CA GLY A 125 8.76 12.65 -12.46
C GLY A 125 7.96 13.47 -11.44
N MET A 126 8.24 13.22 -10.18
CA MET A 126 7.63 13.93 -9.06
C MET A 126 8.31 15.28 -8.86
N PRO A 127 7.59 16.38 -8.63
CA PRO A 127 8.22 17.64 -8.20
C PRO A 127 8.75 17.50 -6.76
N SER A 128 9.79 18.25 -6.41
CA SER A 128 10.25 18.32 -5.03
C SER A 128 9.18 18.93 -4.13
N MET A 129 8.93 18.28 -3.01
CA MET A 129 7.99 18.75 -1.98
C MET A 129 8.69 19.53 -0.86
N ARG A 130 9.96 19.92 -1.06
CA ARG A 130 10.72 20.73 -0.11
C ARG A 130 10.02 22.05 0.16
N GLY A 131 9.75 22.34 1.44
CA GLY A 131 8.98 23.53 1.86
C GLY A 131 7.46 23.38 1.74
N VAL A 132 6.96 22.26 1.21
CA VAL A 132 5.52 21.90 1.15
C VAL A 132 5.16 20.91 2.24
N VAL A 133 6.05 19.94 2.51
CA VAL A 133 5.91 18.96 3.59
C VAL A 133 7.07 19.09 4.56
N THR A 134 6.82 18.84 5.86
CA THR A 134 7.84 18.75 6.89
C THR A 134 8.34 17.31 7.02
N GLU A 135 9.42 17.12 7.79
CA GLU A 135 9.94 15.77 8.06
C GLU A 135 8.94 14.95 8.89
N GLU A 136 8.32 15.55 9.89
CA GLU A 136 7.29 14.91 10.73
C GLU A 136 6.04 14.52 9.90
N GLU A 137 5.68 15.36 8.94
CA GLU A 137 4.60 15.01 8.00
C GLU A 137 4.98 13.84 7.10
N ILE A 138 6.24 13.69 6.72
CA ILE A 138 6.74 12.55 5.94
C ILE A 138 6.73 11.26 6.78
N GLU A 139 7.04 11.31 8.06
CA GLU A 139 6.94 10.17 8.97
C GLU A 139 5.49 9.68 9.07
N SER A 140 4.54 10.60 9.28
CA SER A 140 3.11 10.24 9.30
C SER A 140 2.63 9.72 7.94
N LEU A 141 3.08 10.33 6.84
CA LEU A 141 2.79 9.87 5.48
C LEU A 141 3.36 8.47 5.23
N ASN A 142 4.56 8.17 5.73
CA ASN A 142 5.15 6.84 5.67
C ASN A 142 4.28 5.82 6.42
N HIS A 143 3.85 6.14 7.62
CA HIS A 143 2.99 5.28 8.43
C HIS A 143 1.66 4.97 7.69
N PHE A 144 1.01 5.99 7.12
CA PHE A 144 -0.17 5.81 6.29
C PHE A 144 0.11 4.89 5.09
N LEU A 145 1.16 5.16 4.30
CA LEU A 145 1.50 4.36 3.13
C LEU A 145 1.90 2.93 3.50
N TYR A 146 2.59 2.74 4.62
CA TYR A 146 3.02 1.42 5.06
C TYR A 146 1.85 0.52 5.43
N PHE A 147 0.87 1.04 6.16
CA PHE A 147 -0.30 0.31 6.61
C PHE A 147 -1.52 0.47 5.69
N LEU A 148 -1.37 1.14 4.54
CA LEU A 148 -2.45 1.23 3.57
C LEU A 148 -2.84 -0.16 3.08
N GLU A 149 -4.07 -0.57 3.40
CA GLU A 149 -4.63 -1.86 3.00
C GLU A 149 -4.90 -1.92 1.49
N GLY A 150 -4.84 -3.12 0.93
CA GLY A 150 -5.19 -3.33 -0.47
C GLY A 150 -4.34 -4.37 -1.20
N PHE A 151 -3.54 -5.14 -0.45
CA PHE A 151 -2.61 -6.14 -0.99
C PHE A 151 -2.93 -7.60 -0.65
N ASN A 152 -4.07 -7.88 -0.02
CA ASN A 152 -4.53 -9.23 0.19
C ASN A 152 -4.94 -9.84 -1.17
N GLY A 153 -4.00 -10.48 -1.86
CA GLY A 153 -4.29 -11.18 -3.13
C GLY A 153 -3.23 -11.09 -4.22
N ILE A 154 -2.13 -10.34 -4.04
CA ILE A 154 -1.12 -10.19 -5.10
C ILE A 154 -0.11 -11.33 -5.17
N ASN A 155 -0.03 -12.19 -4.16
CA ASN A 155 0.86 -13.35 -4.22
C ASN A 155 0.60 -14.28 -5.43
N GLU A 156 -0.59 -14.23 -6.03
CA GLU A 156 -0.91 -15.02 -7.23
C GLU A 156 -0.38 -14.40 -8.53
N TYR A 157 -0.18 -13.07 -8.58
CA TYR A 157 0.19 -12.37 -9.82
C TYR A 157 1.70 -12.26 -10.08
N PHE A 158 2.52 -12.32 -9.03
CA PHE A 158 3.98 -12.22 -9.20
C PHE A 158 4.68 -13.57 -9.38
N HIS A 159 3.93 -14.67 -9.39
CA HIS A 159 4.44 -15.99 -9.81
C HIS A 159 4.31 -16.23 -11.32
N ASP A 160 3.65 -15.36 -12.04
CA ASP A 160 3.60 -15.44 -13.51
C ASP A 160 4.80 -14.69 -14.09
N GLU A 161 5.89 -15.41 -14.29
CA GLU A 161 7.13 -14.89 -14.91
C GLU A 161 6.92 -14.35 -16.35
N THR A 162 5.71 -14.48 -16.90
CA THR A 162 5.38 -13.99 -18.25
C THR A 162 4.94 -12.53 -18.29
N LEU A 163 4.83 -11.86 -17.12
CA LEU A 163 4.41 -10.45 -17.02
C LEU A 163 5.59 -9.45 -16.99
N PHE A 164 6.85 -9.93 -17.12
CA PHE A 164 8.06 -9.08 -17.10
C PHE A 164 8.89 -9.23 -18.35
#